data_0f2bffc8dd5271f08662e56d229b8c9b
#
_entry.id   0f2bffc8dd5271f08662e56d229b8c9b
#
_cell.length_a   1.000
_cell.length_b   1.000
_cell.length_c   1.000
_cell.angle_alpha   90.00
_cell.angle_beta   90.00
_cell.angle_gamma   90.00
#
_symmetry.space_group_name_H-M   'P 1'
#
loop_
_entity.id
_entity.type
_entity.pdbx_description
1 polymer ?
#
loop_
_entity_poly.entity_id
_entity_poly.type
_entity_poly.pdbx_seq_one_letter_code
_entity_poly.pdbx_strand_id
1 'polypeptide(L)'
;EQFDVASIEEIRSIRNFSQIAKCSYMHTVKSRESIKEAYFNYGVKTFSLDTKDELIKIIESTNGAKDLELFVRVAVSNEHAEIDLSKKFGALNSEAVGLLRLAKQHAKKIGLSFHVGSQCMHPISYSKGINEIGNIIKKTKILPDYINVGGGFPTIYPDLIPQSMDNYFNEIKKG
;
A
#
# COMPACT_ATOMS: atom_id res chain seq x y z
N GLU A 1 4.97 -12.20 -12.80
CA GLU A 1 5.65 -11.40 -11.74
C GLU A 1 4.84 -10.15 -11.47
N GLN A 2 4.86 -9.67 -10.20
CA GLN A 2 4.18 -8.47 -9.77
C GLN A 2 5.14 -7.64 -8.91
N PHE A 3 5.10 -6.31 -9.11
CA PHE A 3 5.99 -5.37 -8.44
C PHE A 3 5.17 -4.24 -7.80
N ASP A 4 5.47 -3.93 -6.54
CA ASP A 4 5.04 -2.70 -5.91
C ASP A 4 6.06 -1.61 -6.26
N VAL A 5 5.58 -0.50 -6.79
CA VAL A 5 6.40 0.61 -7.29
C VAL A 5 6.01 1.93 -6.65
N ALA A 6 6.96 2.82 -6.51
CA ALA A 6 6.78 4.12 -5.89
C ALA A 6 6.83 5.30 -6.90
N SER A 7 7.27 5.08 -8.13
CA SER A 7 7.42 6.13 -9.13
C SER A 7 7.09 5.65 -10.55
N ILE A 8 6.88 6.61 -11.46
CA ILE A 8 6.69 6.31 -12.88
C ILE A 8 7.98 5.79 -13.52
N GLU A 9 9.14 6.22 -13.02
CA GLU A 9 10.45 5.76 -13.48
C GLU A 9 10.66 4.27 -13.16
N GLU A 10 10.19 3.81 -12.01
CA GLU A 10 10.22 2.38 -11.68
C GLU A 10 9.32 1.57 -12.61
N ILE A 11 8.13 2.08 -12.95
CA ILE A 11 7.23 1.44 -13.93
C ILE A 11 7.93 1.34 -15.29
N ARG A 12 8.54 2.42 -15.77
CA ARG A 12 9.31 2.44 -17.03
C ARG A 12 10.44 1.41 -17.03
N SER A 13 11.19 1.36 -15.93
CA SER A 13 12.31 0.42 -15.75
C SER A 13 11.83 -1.03 -15.79
N ILE A 14 10.75 -1.35 -15.09
CA ILE A 14 10.15 -2.70 -15.09
C ILE A 14 9.66 -3.07 -16.49
N ARG A 15 9.00 -2.14 -17.20
CA ARG A 15 8.51 -2.40 -18.57
C ARG A 15 9.62 -2.61 -19.58
N ASN A 16 10.77 -1.96 -19.41
CA ASN A 16 11.96 -2.23 -20.20
C ASN A 16 12.52 -3.63 -19.95
N PHE A 17 12.40 -4.13 -18.74
CA PHE A 17 12.85 -5.47 -18.35
C PHE A 17 11.81 -6.57 -18.70
N SER A 18 10.53 -6.33 -18.45
CA SER A 18 9.44 -7.29 -18.66
C SER A 18 8.15 -6.61 -19.08
N GLN A 19 7.72 -6.87 -20.31
CA GLN A 19 6.48 -6.32 -20.89
C GLN A 19 5.21 -6.87 -20.21
N ILE A 20 5.28 -8.06 -19.59
CA ILE A 20 4.14 -8.76 -18.98
C ILE A 20 4.05 -8.58 -17.46
N ALA A 21 5.07 -8.00 -16.84
CA ALA A 21 5.08 -7.78 -15.39
C ALA A 21 3.94 -6.84 -14.97
N LYS A 22 3.26 -7.18 -13.89
CA LYS A 22 2.23 -6.31 -13.31
C LYS A 22 2.87 -5.34 -12.34
N CYS A 23 2.46 -4.07 -12.40
CA CYS A 23 2.89 -3.04 -11.46
C CYS A 23 1.70 -2.57 -10.63
N SER A 24 1.91 -2.41 -9.32
CA SER A 24 1.03 -1.74 -8.39
C SER A 24 1.68 -0.42 -7.98
N TYR A 25 1.05 0.71 -8.26
CA TYR A 25 1.61 2.03 -7.95
C TYR A 25 1.27 2.39 -6.49
N MET A 26 2.13 1.98 -5.56
CA MET A 26 1.83 1.95 -4.12
C MET A 26 2.26 3.22 -3.35
N HIS A 27 2.89 4.20 -4.01
CA HIS A 27 3.08 5.52 -3.39
C HIS A 27 1.74 6.24 -3.28
N THR A 28 1.43 6.83 -2.11
CA THR A 28 0.13 7.45 -1.84
C THR A 28 -0.06 8.81 -2.48
N VAL A 29 1.02 9.49 -2.87
CA VAL A 29 1.00 10.80 -3.54
C VAL A 29 1.63 10.68 -4.92
N LYS A 30 0.87 10.98 -5.97
CA LYS A 30 1.29 10.87 -7.37
C LYS A 30 0.89 12.10 -8.16
N SER A 31 1.68 12.51 -9.17
CA SER A 31 1.25 13.55 -10.09
C SER A 31 0.15 13.03 -11.02
N ARG A 32 -0.66 13.95 -11.56
CA ARG A 32 -1.70 13.60 -12.54
C ARG A 32 -1.10 12.98 -13.80
N GLU A 33 0.04 13.51 -14.23
CA GLU A 33 0.77 13.02 -15.39
C GLU A 33 1.26 11.59 -15.18
N SER A 34 1.84 11.30 -14.00
CA SER A 34 2.30 9.95 -13.64
C SER A 34 1.15 8.94 -13.58
N ILE A 35 -0.02 9.34 -13.06
CA ILE A 35 -1.20 8.47 -13.02
C ILE A 35 -1.70 8.19 -14.44
N LYS A 36 -1.82 9.22 -15.29
CA LYS A 36 -2.23 9.06 -16.69
C LYS A 36 -1.28 8.14 -17.46
N GLU A 37 0.00 8.39 -17.37
CA GLU A 37 1.01 7.58 -18.03
C GLU A 37 0.98 6.13 -17.55
N ALA A 38 0.94 5.91 -16.23
CA ALA A 38 0.86 4.57 -15.65
C ALA A 38 -0.36 3.79 -16.16
N TYR A 39 -1.54 4.44 -16.18
CA TYR A 39 -2.78 3.79 -16.58
C TYR A 39 -2.86 3.57 -18.10
N PHE A 40 -2.70 4.62 -18.90
CA PHE A 40 -2.95 4.56 -20.35
C PHE A 40 -1.79 3.92 -21.13
N ASN A 41 -0.54 4.19 -20.74
CA ASN A 41 0.61 3.71 -21.50
C ASN A 41 1.12 2.35 -21.00
N TYR A 42 1.00 2.10 -19.68
CA TYR A 42 1.54 0.88 -19.07
C TYR A 42 0.49 -0.08 -18.52
N GLY A 43 -0.80 0.26 -18.62
CA GLY A 43 -1.91 -0.62 -18.19
C GLY A 43 -1.95 -0.86 -16.67
N VAL A 44 -1.36 0.03 -15.88
CA VAL A 44 -1.40 -0.05 -14.41
C VAL A 44 -2.81 0.28 -13.93
N LYS A 45 -3.43 -0.63 -13.21
CA LYS A 45 -4.80 -0.48 -12.67
C LYS A 45 -4.82 -0.34 -11.16
N THR A 46 -3.73 -0.69 -10.50
CA THR A 46 -3.60 -0.73 -9.05
C THR A 46 -2.93 0.55 -8.55
N PHE A 47 -3.63 1.31 -7.70
CA PHE A 47 -3.14 2.56 -7.13
C PHE A 47 -3.42 2.62 -5.63
N SER A 48 -2.43 3.08 -4.86
CA SER A 48 -2.59 3.37 -3.43
C SER A 48 -2.96 4.83 -3.21
N LEU A 49 -3.70 5.10 -2.14
CA LEU A 49 -4.14 6.42 -1.72
C LEU A 49 -4.31 6.47 -0.19
N ASP A 50 -4.21 7.66 0.39
CA ASP A 50 -4.43 7.90 1.81
C ASP A 50 -5.27 9.15 2.10
N THR A 51 -5.71 9.86 1.05
CA THR A 51 -6.58 11.03 1.14
C THR A 51 -7.70 10.98 0.11
N LYS A 52 -8.77 11.72 0.38
CA LYS A 52 -9.87 11.91 -0.57
C LYS A 52 -9.42 12.64 -1.84
N ASP A 53 -8.52 13.60 -1.70
CA ASP A 53 -8.01 14.37 -2.84
C ASP A 53 -7.19 13.50 -3.79
N GLU A 54 -6.42 12.56 -3.26
CA GLU A 54 -5.69 11.59 -4.09
C GLU A 54 -6.67 10.65 -4.81
N LEU A 55 -7.74 10.20 -4.15
CA LEU A 55 -8.79 9.39 -4.78
C LEU A 55 -9.42 10.14 -5.97
N ILE A 56 -9.82 11.38 -5.77
CA ILE A 56 -10.42 12.23 -6.83
C ILE A 56 -9.42 12.37 -7.98
N LYS A 57 -8.17 12.66 -7.66
CA LYS A 57 -7.10 12.80 -8.65
C LYS A 57 -6.90 11.53 -9.49
N ILE A 58 -6.91 10.35 -8.87
CA ILE A 58 -6.81 9.07 -9.59
C ILE A 58 -8.01 8.91 -10.53
N ILE A 59 -9.24 9.13 -10.05
CA ILE A 59 -10.45 9.00 -10.84
C ILE A 59 -10.44 9.93 -12.06
N GLU A 60 -10.13 11.21 -11.84
CA GLU A 60 -10.05 12.19 -12.92
C GLU A 60 -8.94 11.87 -13.93
N SER A 61 -7.75 11.47 -13.44
CA SER A 61 -6.60 11.18 -14.29
C SER A 61 -6.76 9.90 -15.11
N THR A 62 -7.66 9.01 -14.72
CA THR A 62 -8.01 7.78 -15.45
C THR A 62 -9.33 7.89 -16.23
N ASN A 63 -9.88 9.13 -16.39
CA ASN A 63 -11.14 9.39 -17.05
C ASN A 63 -12.33 8.59 -16.46
N GLY A 64 -12.35 8.41 -15.14
CA GLY A 64 -13.41 7.68 -14.45
C GLY A 64 -13.42 6.18 -14.73
N ALA A 65 -12.25 5.58 -14.94
CA ALA A 65 -12.09 4.16 -15.23
C ALA A 65 -12.82 3.27 -14.22
N LYS A 66 -13.41 2.15 -14.72
CA LYS A 66 -14.21 1.21 -13.93
C LYS A 66 -13.47 -0.07 -13.54
N ASP A 67 -12.22 -0.19 -13.93
CA ASP A 67 -11.38 -1.37 -13.71
C ASP A 67 -10.24 -1.11 -12.70
N LEU A 68 -10.33 -0.02 -11.94
CA LEU A 68 -9.35 0.34 -10.94
C LEU A 68 -9.34 -0.63 -9.75
N GLU A 69 -8.15 -0.95 -9.28
CA GLU A 69 -7.88 -1.63 -8.03
C GLU A 69 -7.29 -0.61 -7.07
N LEU A 70 -8.04 -0.23 -6.03
CA LEU A 70 -7.66 0.86 -5.13
C LEU A 70 -7.26 0.34 -3.77
N PHE A 71 -6.09 0.75 -3.29
CA PHE A 71 -5.60 0.44 -1.96
C PHE A 71 -5.66 1.68 -1.06
N VAL A 72 -6.39 1.58 0.04
CA VAL A 72 -6.33 2.59 1.10
C VAL A 72 -5.17 2.23 2.03
N ARG A 73 -4.15 3.11 2.06
CA ARG A 73 -3.03 2.96 2.98
C ARG A 73 -3.39 3.50 4.35
N VAL A 74 -3.19 2.67 5.36
CA VAL A 74 -3.46 2.98 6.77
C VAL A 74 -2.15 3.38 7.46
N ALA A 75 -2.19 4.43 8.26
CA ALA A 75 -1.09 4.81 9.13
C ALA A 75 -0.99 3.80 10.28
N VAL A 76 0.17 3.16 10.41
CA VAL A 76 0.48 2.26 11.52
C VAL A 76 1.73 2.79 12.20
N SER A 77 1.59 3.24 13.45
CA SER A 77 2.72 3.70 14.25
C SER A 77 3.62 2.51 14.61
N ASN A 78 4.92 2.69 14.43
CA ASN A 78 5.91 1.68 14.79
C ASN A 78 7.13 2.32 15.45
N GLU A 79 7.18 2.25 16.78
CA GLU A 79 8.31 2.72 17.58
C GLU A 79 9.59 1.87 17.40
N HIS A 80 9.47 0.74 16.69
CA HIS A 80 10.56 -0.21 16.47
C HIS A 80 11.16 -0.14 15.05
N ALA A 81 10.71 0.81 14.23
CA ALA A 81 11.31 1.08 12.94
C ALA A 81 12.40 2.15 13.07
N GLU A 82 13.47 2.00 12.33
CA GLU A 82 14.51 3.04 12.24
C GLU A 82 13.93 4.33 11.64
N ILE A 83 13.03 4.19 10.66
CA ILE A 83 12.28 5.30 10.06
C ILE A 83 10.80 5.01 10.18
N ASP A 84 10.11 5.73 11.08
CA ASP A 84 8.64 5.70 11.18
C ASP A 84 8.01 6.54 10.06
N LEU A 85 7.27 5.88 9.18
CA LEU A 85 6.58 6.49 8.05
C LEU A 85 5.13 6.90 8.39
N SER A 86 4.60 6.57 9.56
CA SER A 86 3.21 6.84 9.94
C SER A 86 2.87 8.32 10.05
N LYS A 87 3.90 9.16 10.28
CA LYS A 87 3.75 10.62 10.35
C LYS A 87 3.70 11.29 8.97
N LYS A 88 4.06 10.58 7.91
CA LYS A 88 4.10 11.12 6.54
C LYS A 88 3.02 10.54 5.64
N PHE A 89 2.69 9.27 5.82
CA PHE A 89 1.85 8.52 4.90
C PHE A 89 0.85 7.65 5.65
N GLY A 90 -0.30 7.47 5.02
CA GLY A 90 -1.38 6.64 5.51
C GLY A 90 -2.47 7.45 6.19
N ALA A 91 -3.71 7.07 5.94
CA ALA A 91 -4.87 7.64 6.62
C ALA A 91 -4.94 7.17 8.07
N LEU A 92 -5.31 8.06 8.99
CA LEU A 92 -5.62 7.67 10.36
C LEU A 92 -6.83 6.74 10.38
N ASN A 93 -6.93 5.88 11.38
CA ASN A 93 -7.99 4.85 11.45
C ASN A 93 -9.41 5.43 11.26
N SER A 94 -9.71 6.60 11.84
CA SER A 94 -10.99 7.28 11.68
C SER A 94 -11.26 7.75 10.24
N GLU A 95 -10.24 8.27 9.57
CA GLU A 95 -10.29 8.75 8.19
C GLU A 95 -10.32 7.59 7.20
N ALA A 96 -9.54 6.53 7.46
CA ALA A 96 -9.48 5.33 6.63
C ALA A 96 -10.85 4.65 6.47
N VAL A 97 -11.70 4.68 7.52
CA VAL A 97 -13.07 4.16 7.47
C VAL A 97 -13.92 4.89 6.42
N GLY A 98 -13.88 6.22 6.42
CA GLY A 98 -14.60 7.04 5.44
C GLY A 98 -14.03 6.88 4.04
N LEU A 99 -12.70 6.89 3.93
CA LEU A 99 -11.98 6.78 2.67
C LEU A 99 -12.20 5.41 2.01
N LEU A 100 -12.21 4.32 2.78
CA LEU A 100 -12.47 2.98 2.26
C LEU A 100 -13.87 2.85 1.68
N ARG A 101 -14.88 3.43 2.35
CA ARG A 101 -16.26 3.46 1.83
C ARG A 101 -16.36 4.23 0.53
N LEU A 102 -15.67 5.36 0.44
CA LEU A 102 -15.67 6.19 -0.76
C LEU A 102 -14.90 5.49 -1.91
N ALA A 103 -13.72 4.96 -1.65
CA ALA A 103 -12.91 4.27 -2.65
C ALA A 103 -13.64 3.03 -3.23
N LYS A 104 -14.39 2.29 -2.39
CA LYS A 104 -15.17 1.12 -2.83
C LYS A 104 -16.19 1.43 -3.91
N GLN A 105 -16.73 2.67 -3.95
CA GLN A 105 -17.71 3.07 -4.96
C GLN A 105 -17.09 3.23 -6.36
N HIS A 106 -15.77 3.42 -6.43
CA HIS A 106 -15.03 3.67 -7.67
C HIS A 106 -14.09 2.51 -8.05
N ALA A 107 -13.91 1.55 -7.15
CA ALA A 107 -12.99 0.45 -7.37
C ALA A 107 -13.69 -0.80 -7.91
N LYS A 108 -13.08 -1.46 -8.88
CA LYS A 108 -13.42 -2.84 -9.26
C LYS A 108 -13.01 -3.81 -8.13
N LYS A 109 -11.82 -3.58 -7.55
CA LYS A 109 -11.32 -4.29 -6.37
C LYS A 109 -10.80 -3.30 -5.34
N ILE A 110 -10.98 -3.61 -4.08
CA ILE A 110 -10.55 -2.77 -2.99
C ILE A 110 -9.53 -3.50 -2.11
N GLY A 111 -8.46 -2.80 -1.76
CA GLY A 111 -7.42 -3.30 -0.87
C GLY A 111 -7.20 -2.37 0.33
N LEU A 112 -6.61 -2.92 1.36
CA LEU A 112 -6.04 -2.18 2.46
C LEU A 112 -4.54 -2.44 2.49
N SER A 113 -3.75 -1.42 2.77
CA SER A 113 -2.30 -1.55 2.90
C SER A 113 -1.78 -0.78 4.10
N PHE A 114 -0.63 -1.18 4.59
CA PHE A 114 0.14 -0.43 5.58
C PHE A 114 1.63 -0.61 5.33
N HIS A 115 2.45 0.11 6.05
CA HIS A 115 3.90 -0.06 6.02
C HIS A 115 4.45 0.21 7.41
N VAL A 116 5.18 -0.75 7.97
CA VAL A 116 5.70 -0.70 9.34
C VAL A 116 6.93 0.20 9.52
N GLY A 117 7.38 0.88 8.45
CA GLY A 117 8.62 1.64 8.45
C GLY A 117 9.81 0.83 7.97
N SER A 118 10.93 1.51 7.70
CA SER A 118 12.14 0.86 7.19
C SER A 118 12.90 0.18 8.32
N GLN A 119 13.56 -0.94 8.01
CA GLN A 119 14.43 -1.68 8.92
C GLN A 119 13.70 -2.04 10.23
N CYS A 120 12.52 -2.64 10.10
CA CYS A 120 11.68 -3.02 11.25
C CYS A 120 12.22 -4.29 11.90
N MET A 121 12.89 -4.15 13.04
CA MET A 121 13.56 -5.26 13.75
C MET A 121 12.60 -6.18 14.49
N HIS A 122 11.36 -5.78 14.71
CA HIS A 122 10.39 -6.53 15.52
C HIS A 122 9.22 -7.06 14.68
N PRO A 123 9.12 -8.38 14.45
CA PRO A 123 8.04 -8.99 13.68
C PRO A 123 6.62 -8.65 14.16
N ILE A 124 6.44 -8.44 15.48
CA ILE A 124 5.17 -8.07 16.10
C ILE A 124 4.52 -6.81 15.49
N SER A 125 5.30 -5.94 14.86
CA SER A 125 4.80 -4.73 14.20
C SER A 125 3.85 -5.04 13.05
N TYR A 126 4.05 -6.17 12.37
CA TYR A 126 3.16 -6.61 11.28
C TYR A 126 1.82 -7.08 11.80
N SER A 127 1.78 -7.87 12.89
CA SER A 127 0.51 -8.29 13.49
C SER A 127 -0.26 -7.10 14.08
N LYS A 128 0.42 -6.09 14.63
CA LYS A 128 -0.23 -4.83 15.02
C LYS A 128 -0.87 -4.12 13.83
N GLY A 129 -0.16 -4.04 12.69
CA GLY A 129 -0.70 -3.45 11.46
C GLY A 129 -1.93 -4.19 10.93
N ILE A 130 -1.89 -5.52 10.95
CA ILE A 130 -3.03 -6.35 10.52
C ILE A 130 -4.23 -6.17 11.48
N ASN A 131 -3.99 -6.05 12.79
CA ASN A 131 -5.04 -5.76 13.75
C ASN A 131 -5.72 -4.41 13.49
N GLU A 132 -4.97 -3.37 13.10
CA GLU A 132 -5.55 -2.08 12.71
C GLU A 132 -6.42 -2.22 11.44
N ILE A 133 -5.98 -2.97 10.46
CA ILE A 133 -6.81 -3.33 9.29
C ILE A 133 -8.07 -4.07 9.73
N GLY A 134 -7.96 -5.05 10.63
CA GLY A 134 -9.09 -5.78 11.19
C GLY A 134 -10.12 -4.85 11.86
N ASN A 135 -9.66 -3.83 12.58
CA ASN A 135 -10.53 -2.81 13.19
C ASN A 135 -11.29 -2.00 12.13
N ILE A 136 -10.64 -1.64 11.02
CA ILE A 136 -11.28 -0.91 9.91
C ILE A 136 -12.33 -1.81 9.23
N ILE A 137 -12.02 -3.07 8.97
CA ILE A 137 -12.95 -4.05 8.42
C ILE A 137 -14.19 -4.19 9.30
N LYS A 138 -14.01 -4.35 10.63
CA LYS A 138 -15.11 -4.43 11.59
C LYS A 138 -16.01 -3.20 11.58
N LYS A 139 -15.42 -1.99 11.51
CA LYS A 139 -16.18 -0.71 11.48
C LYS A 139 -16.88 -0.45 10.15
N THR A 140 -16.29 -0.84 9.04
CA THR A 140 -16.86 -0.60 7.69
C THR A 140 -17.76 -1.71 7.23
N LYS A 141 -17.52 -2.93 7.69
CA LYS A 141 -18.07 -4.21 7.19
C LYS A 141 -17.77 -4.43 5.70
N ILE A 142 -16.71 -3.80 5.20
CA ILE A 142 -16.18 -4.03 3.86
C ILE A 142 -15.05 -5.04 3.99
N LEU A 143 -15.22 -6.20 3.37
CA LEU A 143 -14.14 -7.18 3.23
C LEU A 143 -13.28 -6.76 2.02
N PRO A 144 -11.98 -6.47 2.20
CA PRO A 144 -11.11 -6.13 1.10
C PRO A 144 -10.79 -7.38 0.26
N ASP A 145 -10.57 -7.17 -1.04
CA ASP A 145 -10.08 -8.23 -1.95
C ASP A 145 -8.61 -8.56 -1.66
N TYR A 146 -7.85 -7.60 -1.12
CA TYR A 146 -6.43 -7.73 -0.84
C TYR A 146 -6.01 -7.00 0.44
N ILE A 147 -5.01 -7.56 1.12
CA ILE A 147 -4.25 -6.89 2.16
C ILE A 147 -2.78 -6.89 1.73
N ASN A 148 -2.17 -5.69 1.68
CA ASN A 148 -0.75 -5.51 1.42
C ASN A 148 -0.07 -5.04 2.72
N VAL A 149 0.78 -5.88 3.28
CA VAL A 149 1.47 -5.61 4.55
C VAL A 149 2.69 -4.69 4.40
N GLY A 150 2.94 -4.22 3.17
CA GLY A 150 4.05 -3.35 2.85
C GLY A 150 5.41 -4.02 2.91
N GLY A 151 6.42 -3.17 2.97
CA GLY A 151 7.82 -3.57 3.13
C GLY A 151 8.33 -3.32 4.55
N GLY A 152 9.61 -2.99 4.63
CA GLY A 152 10.28 -2.69 5.90
C GLY A 152 10.96 -3.88 6.54
N PHE A 153 10.99 -5.03 5.87
CA PHE A 153 11.77 -6.19 6.31
C PHE A 153 13.24 -5.81 6.45
N PRO A 154 13.87 -6.14 7.59
CA PRO A 154 15.22 -5.69 7.85
C PRO A 154 16.26 -6.54 7.12
N THR A 155 17.38 -5.90 6.82
CA THR A 155 18.60 -6.58 6.39
C THR A 155 19.66 -6.53 7.48
N ILE A 156 20.70 -7.34 7.34
CA ILE A 156 21.81 -7.43 8.30
C ILE A 156 22.73 -6.24 8.10
N TYR A 157 23.05 -5.57 9.20
CA TYR A 157 24.13 -4.59 9.33
C TYR A 157 25.14 -5.06 10.40
N PRO A 158 26.38 -4.53 10.46
CA PRO A 158 27.41 -5.02 11.36
C PRO A 158 26.98 -5.19 12.82
N ASP A 159 26.17 -4.27 13.35
CA ASP A 159 25.71 -4.27 14.74
C ASP A 159 24.21 -4.54 14.88
N LEU A 160 23.56 -5.02 13.81
CA LEU A 160 22.11 -5.17 13.76
C LEU A 160 21.72 -6.47 13.06
N ILE A 161 21.46 -7.52 13.87
CA ILE A 161 21.08 -8.84 13.35
C ILE A 161 19.57 -9.02 13.52
N PRO A 162 18.78 -9.02 12.42
CA PRO A 162 17.34 -9.22 12.49
C PRO A 162 16.99 -10.68 12.80
N GLN A 163 15.75 -10.90 13.23
CA GLN A 163 15.18 -12.23 13.32
C GLN A 163 15.06 -12.87 11.92
N SER A 164 14.86 -14.19 11.88
CA SER A 164 14.64 -14.90 10.61
C SER A 164 13.37 -14.42 9.90
N MET A 165 13.35 -14.45 8.59
CA MET A 165 12.16 -14.10 7.78
C MET A 165 10.94 -14.95 8.14
N ASP A 166 11.14 -16.20 8.57
CA ASP A 166 10.04 -17.07 9.02
C ASP A 166 9.31 -16.49 10.24
N ASN A 167 10.01 -15.81 11.15
CA ASN A 167 9.39 -15.14 12.28
C ASN A 167 8.46 -14.00 11.83
N TYR A 168 8.87 -13.21 10.83
CA TYR A 168 8.02 -12.17 10.23
C TYR A 168 6.79 -12.77 9.56
N PHE A 169 6.96 -13.79 8.74
CA PHE A 169 5.83 -14.45 8.08
C PHE A 169 4.89 -15.14 9.06
N ASN A 170 5.42 -15.69 10.14
CA ASN A 170 4.58 -16.29 11.19
C ASN A 170 3.75 -15.22 11.91
N GLU A 171 4.31 -14.05 12.21
CA GLU A 171 3.55 -12.95 12.79
C GLU A 171 2.49 -12.37 11.82
N ILE A 172 2.81 -12.27 10.54
CA ILE A 172 1.84 -11.86 9.51
C ILE A 172 0.67 -12.86 9.42
N LYS A 173 0.92 -14.16 9.53
CA LYS A 173 -0.11 -15.20 9.47
C LYS A 173 -0.99 -15.29 10.71
N LYS A 174 -0.52 -14.80 11.86
CA LYS A 174 -1.30 -14.80 13.13
C LYS A 174 -2.33 -13.66 13.19
N GLY A 175 -2.07 -12.53 12.53
CA GLY A 175 -2.97 -11.38 12.49
C GLY A 175 -3.99 -11.55 11.40
#